data_e357df7b7c133df7b456fbf45bbd44aa
#
_entry.id   e357df7b7c133df7b456fbf45bbd44aa
#
_cell.length_a   1.000
_cell.length_b   1.000
_cell.length_c   1.000
_cell.angle_alpha   90.00
_cell.angle_beta   90.00
_cell.angle_gamma   90.00
#
_symmetry.space_group_name_H-M   'P 1'
#
loop_
_entity.id
_entity.type
_entity.pdbx_description
1 polymer ?
#
loop_
_entity_poly.entity_id
_entity_poly.type
_entity_poly.pdbx_seq_one_letter_code
_entity_poly.pdbx_strand_id
1 'polypeptide(L)'
;MSPAPDLGQLIAIVRTDAKSTDPLKQLSTASLTVAEIDRTTDSVLSHFVDQCRLAGHSWTEISEALGVTRQAAHKRFAITPAMDRFTPRARAITPAAQVIAGTLGHNYVGTEHLLIALFDAEGLAAKVLYSLGMRRKALLADVIELVGRGSSRAASDPVFTARGAEVISAASSEALSLGHNYVGTEHLLLALFRDEQSVGCRLLTAHGITRAAATAEVNTTLKRRGR
;
A
#
# COMPACT_ATOMS: atom_id res chain seq x y z
N MET A 1 -28.79 0.06 11.61
CA MET A 1 -28.10 0.16 10.32
C MET A 1 -28.69 1.35 9.57
N SER A 2 -27.87 2.31 9.15
CA SER A 2 -28.34 3.34 8.22
C SER A 2 -28.72 2.64 6.90
N PRO A 3 -29.86 2.98 6.27
CA PRO A 3 -30.25 2.38 5.01
C PRO A 3 -29.22 2.75 3.94
N ALA A 4 -28.83 1.79 3.12
CA ALA A 4 -28.06 2.07 1.92
C ALA A 4 -28.87 3.01 1.00
N PRO A 5 -28.21 3.85 0.17
CA PRO A 5 -28.93 4.71 -0.76
C PRO A 5 -29.80 3.83 -1.68
N ASP A 6 -31.08 4.18 -1.77
CA ASP A 6 -32.01 3.47 -2.66
C ASP A 6 -31.82 3.88 -4.13
N LEU A 7 -32.41 3.12 -5.03
CA LEU A 7 -32.33 3.37 -6.46
C LEU A 7 -32.85 4.80 -6.83
N GLY A 8 -33.90 5.27 -6.17
CA GLY A 8 -34.48 6.60 -6.40
C GLY A 8 -33.50 7.72 -6.06
N GLN A 9 -32.79 7.57 -4.92
CA GLN A 9 -31.75 8.52 -4.50
C GLN A 9 -30.58 8.53 -5.50
N LEU A 10 -30.12 7.38 -5.97
CA LEU A 10 -29.04 7.30 -6.96
C LEU A 10 -29.47 7.93 -8.29
N ILE A 11 -30.69 7.69 -8.77
CA ILE A 11 -31.21 8.32 -9.97
C ILE A 11 -31.29 9.85 -9.81
N ALA A 12 -31.70 10.35 -8.65
CA ALA A 12 -31.75 11.78 -8.36
C ALA A 12 -30.35 12.42 -8.39
N ILE A 13 -29.36 11.78 -7.83
CA ILE A 13 -27.94 12.22 -7.89
C ILE A 13 -27.49 12.34 -9.34
N VAL A 14 -27.65 11.27 -10.13
CA VAL A 14 -27.26 11.26 -11.54
C VAL A 14 -27.91 12.39 -12.33
N ARG A 15 -29.22 12.63 -12.14
CA ARG A 15 -29.95 13.72 -12.84
C ARG A 15 -29.43 15.11 -12.44
N THR A 16 -29.10 15.29 -11.16
CA THR A 16 -28.55 16.54 -10.64
C THR A 16 -27.15 16.80 -11.22
N ASP A 17 -26.29 15.80 -11.22
CA ASP A 17 -24.90 15.93 -11.66
C ASP A 17 -24.78 16.05 -13.17
N ALA A 18 -25.66 15.39 -13.93
CA ALA A 18 -25.69 15.48 -15.39
C ALA A 18 -25.99 16.91 -15.91
N LYS A 19 -26.68 17.73 -15.09
CA LYS A 19 -27.12 19.11 -15.45
C LYS A 19 -27.75 19.19 -16.86
N SER A 20 -28.40 18.10 -17.28
CA SER A 20 -28.96 17.94 -18.63
C SER A 20 -30.12 16.95 -18.62
N THR A 21 -31.12 17.24 -19.45
CA THR A 21 -32.26 16.33 -19.71
C THR A 21 -31.97 15.36 -20.88
N ASP A 22 -30.83 15.51 -21.54
CA ASP A 22 -30.39 14.60 -22.61
C ASP A 22 -30.06 13.20 -22.03
N PRO A 23 -30.76 12.13 -22.50
CA PRO A 23 -30.56 10.78 -21.99
C PRO A 23 -29.12 10.26 -22.15
N LEU A 24 -28.39 10.63 -23.19
CA LEU A 24 -27.01 10.21 -23.41
C LEU A 24 -26.05 10.82 -22.37
N LYS A 25 -26.27 12.11 -22.07
CA LYS A 25 -25.50 12.77 -21.00
C LYS A 25 -25.81 12.19 -19.62
N GLN A 26 -27.07 11.91 -19.34
CA GLN A 26 -27.47 11.23 -18.10
C GLN A 26 -26.87 9.83 -17.99
N LEU A 27 -26.84 9.05 -19.09
CA LEU A 27 -26.21 7.73 -19.11
C LEU A 27 -24.70 7.82 -18.85
N SER A 28 -24.00 8.78 -19.47
CA SER A 28 -22.57 9.01 -19.23
C SER A 28 -22.30 9.35 -17.76
N THR A 29 -23.09 10.24 -17.18
CA THR A 29 -22.98 10.60 -15.74
C THR A 29 -23.28 9.39 -14.85
N ALA A 30 -24.33 8.61 -15.17
CA ALA A 30 -24.66 7.39 -14.42
C ALA A 30 -23.50 6.40 -14.43
N SER A 31 -22.83 6.19 -15.56
CA SER A 31 -21.65 5.32 -15.66
C SER A 31 -20.51 5.78 -14.76
N LEU A 32 -20.24 7.07 -14.67
CA LEU A 32 -19.21 7.63 -13.78
C LEU A 32 -19.60 7.48 -12.30
N THR A 33 -20.85 7.78 -11.96
CA THR A 33 -21.38 7.64 -10.59
C THR A 33 -21.32 6.19 -10.12
N VAL A 34 -21.73 5.23 -10.95
CA VAL A 34 -21.64 3.81 -10.62
C VAL A 34 -20.19 3.38 -10.40
N ALA A 35 -19.26 3.79 -11.28
CA ALA A 35 -17.85 3.49 -11.13
C ALA A 35 -17.22 4.08 -9.84
N GLU A 36 -17.73 5.21 -9.35
CA GLU A 36 -17.30 5.82 -8.10
C GLU A 36 -17.86 5.08 -6.88
N ILE A 37 -19.12 4.67 -6.94
CA ILE A 37 -19.76 3.84 -5.91
C ILE A 37 -19.02 2.50 -5.78
N ASP A 38 -18.73 1.83 -6.90
CA ASP A 38 -18.00 0.57 -6.91
C ASP A 38 -16.61 0.72 -6.27
N ARG A 39 -15.86 1.77 -6.62
CA ARG A 39 -14.57 2.06 -5.99
C ARG A 39 -14.68 2.30 -4.49
N THR A 40 -15.71 3.04 -4.06
CA THR A 40 -15.94 3.31 -2.64
C THR A 40 -16.29 2.03 -1.89
N THR A 41 -17.16 1.20 -2.46
CA THR A 41 -17.55 -0.09 -1.91
C THR A 41 -16.36 -1.04 -1.79
N ASP A 42 -15.53 -1.12 -2.83
CA ASP A 42 -14.31 -1.91 -2.81
C ASP A 42 -13.31 -1.41 -1.76
N SER A 43 -13.19 -0.10 -1.57
CA SER A 43 -12.33 0.48 -0.53
C SER A 43 -12.81 0.14 0.88
N VAL A 44 -14.12 0.17 1.12
CA VAL A 44 -14.71 -0.24 2.40
C VAL A 44 -14.44 -1.72 2.68
N LEU A 45 -14.70 -2.60 1.71
CA LEU A 45 -14.45 -4.02 1.87
C LEU A 45 -12.96 -4.31 2.07
N SER A 46 -12.08 -3.67 1.31
CA SER A 46 -10.63 -3.80 1.45
C SER A 46 -10.17 -3.39 2.86
N HIS A 47 -10.71 -2.30 3.40
CA HIS A 47 -10.39 -1.87 4.77
C HIS A 47 -10.72 -2.95 5.80
N PHE A 48 -11.91 -3.56 5.74
CA PHE A 48 -12.30 -4.61 6.68
C PHE A 48 -11.55 -5.93 6.44
N VAL A 49 -11.25 -6.28 5.20
CA VAL A 49 -10.37 -7.41 4.88
C VAL A 49 -8.98 -7.22 5.50
N ASP A 50 -8.41 -6.02 5.39
CA ASP A 50 -7.13 -5.68 6.03
C ASP A 50 -7.22 -5.79 7.57
N GLN A 51 -8.31 -5.32 8.19
CA GLN A 51 -8.51 -5.49 9.64
C GLN A 51 -8.55 -6.97 10.04
N CYS A 52 -9.25 -7.81 9.29
CA CYS A 52 -9.27 -9.25 9.52
C CYS A 52 -7.86 -9.85 9.38
N ARG A 53 -7.10 -9.43 8.36
CA ARG A 53 -5.71 -9.90 8.16
C ARG A 53 -4.79 -9.48 9.31
N LEU A 54 -4.88 -8.23 9.75
CA LEU A 54 -4.15 -7.71 10.90
C LEU A 54 -4.50 -8.45 12.20
N ALA A 55 -5.77 -8.85 12.35
CA ALA A 55 -6.22 -9.68 13.47
C ALA A 55 -5.80 -11.16 13.37
N GLY A 56 -5.11 -11.58 12.31
CA GLY A 56 -4.59 -12.93 12.12
C GLY A 56 -5.50 -13.89 11.37
N HIS A 57 -6.69 -13.45 10.90
CA HIS A 57 -7.61 -14.33 10.16
C HIS A 57 -7.03 -14.80 8.82
N SER A 58 -7.29 -16.06 8.52
CA SER A 58 -6.89 -16.70 7.27
C SER A 58 -7.79 -16.25 6.09
N TRP A 59 -7.30 -16.45 4.86
CA TRP A 59 -8.13 -16.23 3.67
C TRP A 59 -9.36 -17.13 3.60
N THR A 60 -9.34 -18.30 4.23
CA THR A 60 -10.49 -19.21 4.33
C THR A 60 -11.58 -18.56 5.16
N GLU A 61 -11.28 -18.11 6.39
CA GLU A 61 -12.23 -17.43 7.26
C GLU A 61 -12.78 -16.13 6.64
N ILE A 62 -11.91 -15.34 5.98
CA ILE A 62 -12.33 -14.11 5.30
C ILE A 62 -13.27 -14.43 4.12
N SER A 63 -12.98 -15.45 3.34
CA SER A 63 -13.84 -15.85 2.21
C SER A 63 -15.18 -16.37 2.67
N GLU A 64 -15.24 -17.12 3.76
CA GLU A 64 -16.48 -17.55 4.40
C GLU A 64 -17.33 -16.37 4.85
N ALA A 65 -16.72 -15.39 5.53
CA ALA A 65 -17.41 -14.17 5.97
C ALA A 65 -17.93 -13.31 4.81
N LEU A 66 -17.23 -13.32 3.67
CA LEU A 66 -17.65 -12.61 2.44
C LEU A 66 -18.66 -13.40 1.59
N GLY A 67 -18.90 -14.69 1.89
CA GLY A 67 -19.78 -15.54 1.09
C GLY A 67 -19.23 -15.87 -0.31
N VAL A 68 -17.91 -15.89 -0.48
CA VAL A 68 -17.23 -16.14 -1.76
C VAL A 68 -16.22 -17.27 -1.63
N THR A 69 -15.66 -17.75 -2.74
CA THR A 69 -14.56 -18.73 -2.68
C THR A 69 -13.26 -18.05 -2.22
N ARG A 70 -12.37 -18.82 -1.58
CA ARG A 70 -11.03 -18.34 -1.18
C ARG A 70 -10.27 -17.73 -2.37
N GLN A 71 -10.35 -18.37 -3.55
CA GLN A 71 -9.71 -17.87 -4.75
C GLN A 71 -10.30 -16.54 -5.22
N ALA A 72 -11.63 -16.37 -5.15
CA ALA A 72 -12.29 -15.11 -5.51
C ALA A 72 -11.93 -13.98 -4.55
N ALA A 73 -11.94 -14.24 -3.22
CA ALA A 73 -11.51 -13.28 -2.22
C ALA A 73 -10.04 -12.86 -2.45
N HIS A 74 -9.15 -13.84 -2.62
CA HIS A 74 -7.74 -13.59 -2.87
C HIS A 74 -7.51 -12.79 -4.17
N LYS A 75 -8.16 -13.17 -5.28
CA LYS A 75 -8.05 -12.46 -6.56
C LYS A 75 -8.55 -11.02 -6.48
N ARG A 76 -9.61 -10.75 -5.70
CA ARG A 76 -10.21 -9.42 -5.58
C ARG A 76 -9.40 -8.49 -4.65
N PHE A 77 -8.85 -9.01 -3.55
CA PHE A 77 -8.24 -8.22 -2.50
C PHE A 77 -6.71 -8.38 -2.38
N ALA A 78 -6.10 -9.40 -3.02
CA ALA A 78 -4.65 -9.50 -3.16
C ALA A 78 -4.18 -8.66 -4.34
N ILE A 79 -3.80 -7.42 -4.07
CA ILE A 79 -3.37 -6.47 -5.11
C ILE A 79 -1.96 -6.85 -5.57
N THR A 80 -1.79 -7.15 -6.86
CA THR A 80 -0.47 -7.28 -7.49
C THR A 80 -0.20 -6.02 -8.32
N PRO A 81 0.62 -5.10 -7.82
CA PRO A 81 0.95 -3.87 -8.56
C PRO A 81 1.77 -4.15 -9.83
N ALA A 82 1.55 -3.37 -10.89
CA ALA A 82 2.38 -3.41 -12.09
C ALA A 82 3.78 -2.86 -11.79
N MET A 83 4.83 -3.60 -12.15
CA MET A 83 6.22 -3.27 -11.82
C MET A 83 7.13 -3.15 -13.05
N ASP A 84 6.58 -2.84 -14.23
CA ASP A 84 7.34 -2.82 -15.49
C ASP A 84 8.55 -1.87 -15.47
N ARG A 85 8.40 -0.73 -14.80
CA ARG A 85 9.42 0.32 -14.68
C ARG A 85 10.32 0.18 -13.46
N PHE A 86 10.10 -0.84 -12.63
CA PHE A 86 10.87 -1.04 -11.41
C PHE A 86 12.27 -1.57 -11.71
N THR A 87 13.27 -1.00 -11.06
CA THR A 87 14.64 -1.54 -11.09
C THR A 87 14.68 -2.95 -10.48
N PRO A 88 15.68 -3.79 -10.79
CA PRO A 88 15.79 -5.12 -10.18
C PRO A 88 15.76 -5.08 -8.64
N ARG A 89 16.45 -4.10 -8.03
CA ARG A 89 16.43 -3.91 -6.56
C ARG A 89 15.05 -3.51 -6.02
N ALA A 90 14.34 -2.63 -6.73
CA ALA A 90 13.00 -2.24 -6.32
C ALA A 90 12.01 -3.40 -6.46
N ARG A 91 12.13 -4.24 -7.49
CA ARG A 91 11.32 -5.46 -7.63
C ARG A 91 11.57 -6.46 -6.52
N ALA A 92 12.80 -6.57 -6.04
CA ALA A 92 13.16 -7.50 -4.97
C ALA A 92 12.54 -7.13 -3.60
N ILE A 93 12.05 -5.90 -3.43
CA ILE A 93 11.40 -5.46 -2.18
C ILE A 93 10.14 -6.28 -1.89
N THR A 94 9.33 -6.56 -2.89
CA THR A 94 8.07 -7.29 -2.74
C THR A 94 8.27 -8.69 -2.15
N PRO A 95 9.07 -9.59 -2.75
CA PRO A 95 9.32 -10.90 -2.18
C PRO A 95 10.10 -10.82 -0.84
N ALA A 96 11.01 -9.87 -0.68
CA ALA A 96 11.71 -9.68 0.59
C ALA A 96 10.74 -9.30 1.73
N ALA A 97 9.78 -8.41 1.48
CA ALA A 97 8.78 -8.03 2.46
C ALA A 97 7.87 -9.21 2.84
N GLN A 98 7.53 -10.10 1.91
CA GLN A 98 6.79 -11.33 2.18
C GLN A 98 7.57 -12.28 3.10
N VAL A 99 8.86 -12.48 2.82
CA VAL A 99 9.75 -13.30 3.67
C VAL A 99 9.86 -12.71 5.08
N ILE A 100 10.02 -11.39 5.20
CA ILE A 100 10.08 -10.68 6.48
C ILE A 100 8.77 -10.87 7.26
N ALA A 101 7.62 -10.68 6.63
CA ALA A 101 6.31 -10.89 7.24
C ALA A 101 6.18 -12.32 7.77
N GLY A 102 6.50 -13.33 6.96
CA GLY A 102 6.49 -14.74 7.37
C GLY A 102 7.43 -15.03 8.55
N THR A 103 8.64 -14.44 8.56
CA THR A 103 9.61 -14.57 9.66
C THR A 103 9.10 -13.95 10.96
N LEU A 104 8.31 -12.88 10.87
CA LEU A 104 7.65 -12.25 12.02
C LEU A 104 6.35 -12.98 12.45
N GLY A 105 5.92 -14.00 11.69
CA GLY A 105 4.71 -14.75 11.94
C GLY A 105 3.44 -14.02 11.47
N HIS A 106 3.59 -13.01 10.62
CA HIS A 106 2.46 -12.27 10.04
C HIS A 106 1.97 -12.95 8.76
N ASN A 107 0.66 -12.98 8.58
CA ASN A 107 0.00 -13.51 7.38
C ASN A 107 -0.34 -12.39 6.36
N TYR A 108 0.18 -11.20 6.55
CA TYR A 108 0.01 -10.02 5.71
C TYR A 108 1.35 -9.29 5.50
N VAL A 109 1.42 -8.49 4.44
CA VAL A 109 2.56 -7.58 4.18
C VAL A 109 2.08 -6.14 4.32
N GLY A 110 2.45 -5.50 5.43
CA GLY A 110 2.19 -4.09 5.69
C GLY A 110 3.36 -3.20 5.29
N THR A 111 3.20 -1.90 5.52
CA THR A 111 4.19 -0.86 5.22
C THR A 111 5.48 -1.00 6.04
N GLU A 112 5.40 -1.56 7.25
CA GLU A 112 6.54 -1.90 8.12
C GLU A 112 7.44 -2.97 7.48
N HIS A 113 6.87 -3.98 6.86
CA HIS A 113 7.62 -5.04 6.17
C HIS A 113 8.34 -4.49 4.95
N LEU A 114 7.68 -3.59 4.19
CA LEU A 114 8.30 -2.88 3.08
C LEU A 114 9.46 -2.02 3.55
N LEU A 115 9.30 -1.29 4.67
CA LEU A 115 10.36 -0.46 5.24
C LEU A 115 11.59 -1.28 5.65
N ILE A 116 11.39 -2.45 6.28
CA ILE A 116 12.50 -3.36 6.62
C ILE A 116 13.17 -3.88 5.33
N ALA A 117 12.38 -4.29 4.33
CA ALA A 117 12.90 -4.82 3.06
C ALA A 117 13.74 -3.79 2.29
N LEU A 118 13.46 -2.48 2.44
CA LEU A 118 14.25 -1.41 1.83
C LEU A 118 15.70 -1.38 2.34
N PHE A 119 15.98 -1.82 3.58
CA PHE A 119 17.35 -2.00 4.06
C PHE A 119 18.03 -3.21 3.40
N ASP A 120 17.32 -4.32 3.26
CA ASP A 120 17.88 -5.59 2.76
C ASP A 120 18.21 -5.55 1.26
N ALA A 121 17.56 -4.69 0.50
CA ALA A 121 17.83 -4.51 -0.94
C ALA A 121 19.13 -3.76 -1.25
N GLU A 122 19.83 -3.21 -0.25
CA GLU A 122 21.07 -2.42 -0.41
C GLU A 122 20.97 -1.34 -1.50
N GLY A 123 19.77 -0.81 -1.69
CA GLY A 123 19.43 0.22 -2.66
C GLY A 123 19.76 1.63 -2.20
N LEU A 124 19.25 2.61 -2.95
CA LEU A 124 19.38 4.03 -2.57
C LEU A 124 18.62 4.33 -1.27
N ALA A 125 17.43 3.73 -1.08
CA ALA A 125 16.67 3.88 0.15
C ALA A 125 17.46 3.49 1.40
N ALA A 126 18.15 2.34 1.39
CA ALA A 126 18.99 1.91 2.50
C ALA A 126 20.05 2.96 2.85
N LYS A 127 20.74 3.48 1.83
CA LYS A 127 21.76 4.53 2.02
C LYS A 127 21.20 5.80 2.64
N VAL A 128 20.03 6.25 2.17
CA VAL A 128 19.31 7.41 2.68
C VAL A 128 18.92 7.18 4.14
N LEU A 129 18.33 6.03 4.46
CA LEU A 129 17.91 5.68 5.82
C LEU A 129 19.11 5.64 6.78
N TYR A 130 20.23 5.03 6.36
CA TYR A 130 21.47 5.00 7.14
C TYR A 130 22.04 6.41 7.36
N SER A 131 22.05 7.24 6.33
CA SER A 131 22.53 8.63 6.39
C SER A 131 21.69 9.46 7.37
N LEU A 132 20.38 9.23 7.39
CA LEU A 132 19.44 9.89 8.31
C LEU A 132 19.41 9.25 9.71
N GLY A 133 20.34 8.34 10.02
CA GLY A 133 20.53 7.81 11.37
C GLY A 133 19.73 6.53 11.67
N MET A 134 18.83 6.08 10.80
CA MET A 134 18.07 4.85 11.04
C MET A 134 18.96 3.61 10.91
N ARG A 135 18.71 2.63 11.76
CA ARG A 135 19.45 1.36 11.77
C ARG A 135 18.47 0.19 11.70
N ARG A 136 18.75 -0.78 10.83
CA ARG A 136 17.89 -1.96 10.60
C ARG A 136 17.53 -2.70 11.89
N LYS A 137 18.51 -2.88 12.79
CA LYS A 137 18.29 -3.59 14.06
C LYS A 137 17.31 -2.86 14.97
N ALA A 138 17.43 -1.52 15.06
CA ALA A 138 16.52 -0.69 15.83
C ALA A 138 15.11 -0.75 15.22
N LEU A 139 14.99 -0.51 13.91
CA LEU A 139 13.73 -0.60 13.19
C LEU A 139 13.02 -1.95 13.42
N LEU A 140 13.74 -3.08 13.37
CA LEU A 140 13.15 -4.39 13.62
C LEU A 140 12.62 -4.53 15.05
N ALA A 141 13.35 -3.99 16.03
CA ALA A 141 12.90 -3.97 17.43
C ALA A 141 11.62 -3.14 17.59
N ASP A 142 11.60 -1.95 16.99
CA ASP A 142 10.45 -1.04 17.05
C ASP A 142 9.21 -1.64 16.35
N VAL A 143 9.39 -2.35 15.24
CA VAL A 143 8.29 -3.08 14.57
C VAL A 143 7.74 -4.16 15.50
N ILE A 144 8.60 -4.95 16.16
CA ILE A 144 8.16 -6.00 17.10
C ILE A 144 7.45 -5.37 18.31
N GLU A 145 7.91 -4.23 18.79
CA GLU A 145 7.28 -3.53 19.91
C GLU A 145 5.91 -2.95 19.53
N LEU A 146 5.81 -2.32 18.34
CA LEU A 146 4.59 -1.63 17.90
C LEU A 146 3.51 -2.57 17.37
N VAL A 147 3.90 -3.59 16.61
CA VAL A 147 2.97 -4.49 15.89
C VAL A 147 2.89 -5.86 16.56
N GLY A 148 3.94 -6.27 17.26
CA GLY A 148 4.06 -7.60 17.86
C GLY A 148 4.62 -8.64 16.87
N ARG A 149 4.64 -9.89 17.34
CA ARG A 149 4.86 -11.05 16.49
C ARG A 149 3.53 -11.73 16.22
N GLY A 150 3.30 -12.16 14.99
CA GLY A 150 2.12 -12.91 14.63
C GLY A 150 2.20 -14.35 15.14
N SER A 151 1.03 -14.98 15.25
CA SER A 151 0.89 -16.39 15.65
C SER A 151 0.84 -17.36 14.46
N SER A 152 0.92 -16.83 13.24
CA SER A 152 0.81 -17.65 12.03
C SER A 152 2.04 -18.52 11.86
N ARG A 153 1.88 -19.84 12.07
CA ARG A 153 2.88 -20.84 11.66
C ARG A 153 2.94 -20.83 10.13
N ALA A 154 4.04 -20.26 9.60
CA ALA A 154 4.38 -20.28 8.18
C ALA A 154 3.13 -20.19 7.28
N ALA A 155 2.47 -19.03 7.28
CA ALA A 155 1.41 -18.79 6.33
C ALA A 155 2.06 -18.77 4.95
N SER A 156 1.72 -19.77 4.13
CA SER A 156 2.02 -19.76 2.71
C SER A 156 1.49 -18.45 2.14
N ASP A 157 2.37 -17.63 1.61
CA ASP A 157 2.12 -16.37 0.90
C ASP A 157 1.42 -15.25 1.71
N PRO A 158 2.15 -14.48 2.57
CA PRO A 158 1.62 -13.25 3.09
C PRO A 158 1.24 -12.30 1.96
N VAL A 159 0.00 -11.79 1.95
CA VAL A 159 -0.48 -10.86 0.92
C VAL A 159 -0.37 -9.43 1.40
N PHE A 160 -0.25 -8.51 0.44
CA PHE A 160 -0.19 -7.09 0.75
C PHE A 160 -1.52 -6.60 1.32
N THR A 161 -1.43 -5.78 2.38
CA THR A 161 -2.53 -4.93 2.81
C THR A 161 -2.79 -3.85 1.75
N ALA A 162 -3.97 -3.22 1.75
CA ALA A 162 -4.26 -2.12 0.84
C ALA A 162 -3.21 -1.00 0.95
N ARG A 163 -2.79 -0.66 2.17
CA ARG A 163 -1.72 0.34 2.41
C ARG A 163 -0.36 -0.11 1.88
N GLY A 164 0.00 -1.39 2.04
CA GLY A 164 1.24 -1.94 1.49
C GLY A 164 1.25 -1.91 -0.04
N ALA A 165 0.15 -2.29 -0.67
CA ALA A 165 -0.02 -2.24 -2.12
C ALA A 165 -0.02 -0.82 -2.67
N GLU A 166 -0.63 0.14 -1.94
CA GLU A 166 -0.63 1.56 -2.31
C GLU A 166 0.78 2.13 -2.34
N VAL A 167 1.66 1.79 -1.41
CA VAL A 167 3.07 2.21 -1.43
C VAL A 167 3.75 1.78 -2.74
N ILE A 168 3.52 0.54 -3.18
CA ILE A 168 4.13 0.03 -4.41
C ILE A 168 3.55 0.76 -5.63
N SER A 169 2.24 0.95 -5.69
CA SER A 169 1.55 1.66 -6.78
C SER A 169 1.98 3.13 -6.84
N ALA A 170 2.06 3.79 -5.69
CA ALA A 170 2.41 5.19 -5.57
C ALA A 170 3.88 5.49 -5.92
N ALA A 171 4.78 4.50 -5.82
CA ALA A 171 6.18 4.67 -6.16
C ALA A 171 6.41 5.16 -7.60
N SER A 172 5.52 4.80 -8.53
CA SER A 172 5.57 5.30 -9.92
C SER A 172 5.30 6.81 -9.99
N SER A 173 4.36 7.31 -9.19
CA SER A 173 4.09 8.76 -9.11
C SER A 173 5.24 9.52 -8.45
N GLU A 174 5.89 8.92 -7.43
CA GLU A 174 7.09 9.50 -6.82
C GLU A 174 8.24 9.60 -7.82
N ALA A 175 8.43 8.57 -8.67
CA ALA A 175 9.44 8.60 -9.72
C ALA A 175 9.17 9.73 -10.73
N LEU A 176 7.94 9.87 -11.19
CA LEU A 176 7.53 10.93 -12.11
C LEU A 176 7.74 12.32 -11.51
N SER A 177 7.42 12.52 -10.24
CA SER A 177 7.60 13.81 -9.54
C SER A 177 9.06 14.23 -9.44
N LEU A 178 10.00 13.27 -9.46
CA LEU A 178 11.45 13.50 -9.49
C LEU A 178 12.02 13.54 -10.92
N GLY A 179 11.19 13.42 -11.95
CA GLY A 179 11.61 13.41 -13.36
C GLY A 179 12.29 12.10 -13.79
N HIS A 180 12.05 11.00 -13.08
CA HIS A 180 12.65 9.72 -13.38
C HIS A 180 11.74 8.84 -14.25
N ASN A 181 12.31 8.13 -15.20
CA ASN A 181 11.62 7.17 -16.05
C ASN A 181 11.68 5.72 -15.53
N TYR A 182 12.27 5.50 -14.36
CA TYR A 182 12.38 4.22 -13.66
C TYR A 182 11.87 4.36 -12.21
N VAL A 183 11.51 3.24 -11.59
CA VAL A 183 11.15 3.18 -10.18
C VAL A 183 12.25 2.46 -9.40
N GLY A 184 12.98 3.20 -8.57
CA GLY A 184 14.02 2.71 -7.68
C GLY A 184 13.50 2.54 -6.24
N THR A 185 14.36 2.03 -5.36
CA THR A 185 14.03 1.85 -3.92
C THR A 185 13.75 3.18 -3.22
N GLU A 186 14.37 4.27 -3.67
CA GLU A 186 14.11 5.64 -3.19
C GLU A 186 12.67 6.08 -3.39
N HIS A 187 12.05 5.69 -4.50
CA HIS A 187 10.66 6.04 -4.78
C HIS A 187 9.70 5.29 -3.87
N LEU A 188 10.00 4.02 -3.56
CA LEU A 188 9.28 3.25 -2.55
C LEU A 188 9.41 3.87 -1.15
N LEU A 189 10.62 4.34 -0.80
CA LEU A 189 10.83 5.05 0.47
C LEU A 189 9.98 6.32 0.54
N LEU A 190 9.96 7.14 -0.52
CA LEU A 190 9.15 8.37 -0.54
C LEU A 190 7.65 8.08 -0.53
N ALA A 191 7.21 6.99 -1.17
CA ALA A 191 5.82 6.57 -1.17
C ALA A 191 5.30 6.17 0.22
N LEU A 192 6.16 5.68 1.14
CA LEU A 192 5.79 5.39 2.52
C LEU A 192 5.26 6.61 3.29
N PHE A 193 5.63 7.83 2.90
CA PHE A 193 5.17 9.06 3.54
C PHE A 193 3.79 9.55 3.06
N ARG A 194 3.14 8.86 2.10
CA ARG A 194 1.83 9.30 1.58
C ARG A 194 0.70 9.09 2.58
N ASP A 195 0.79 8.06 3.40
CA ASP A 195 -0.17 7.79 4.45
C ASP A 195 0.53 7.91 5.82
N GLU A 196 0.31 9.04 6.49
CA GLU A 196 0.88 9.34 7.81
C GLU A 196 0.39 8.36 8.89
N GLN A 197 -0.75 7.71 8.68
CA GLN A 197 -1.31 6.72 9.60
C GLN A 197 -0.74 5.32 9.39
N SER A 198 0.02 5.10 8.33
CA SER A 198 0.67 3.81 8.08
C SER A 198 1.77 3.54 9.11
N VAL A 199 1.95 2.25 9.46
CA VAL A 199 2.99 1.83 10.40
C VAL A 199 4.37 2.25 9.92
N GLY A 200 4.65 2.09 8.62
CA GLY A 200 5.94 2.49 8.02
C GLY A 200 6.22 3.99 8.17
N CYS A 201 5.24 4.85 7.90
CA CYS A 201 5.40 6.31 8.07
C CYS A 201 5.58 6.69 9.54
N ARG A 202 4.81 6.10 10.44
CA ARG A 202 4.93 6.34 11.89
C ARG A 202 6.32 5.95 12.42
N LEU A 203 6.87 4.83 11.97
CA LEU A 203 8.23 4.41 12.33
C LEU A 203 9.29 5.39 11.81
N LEU A 204 9.18 5.84 10.56
CA LEU A 204 10.07 6.86 9.99
C LEU A 204 10.03 8.15 10.82
N THR A 205 8.83 8.62 11.15
CA THR A 205 8.61 9.84 11.94
C THR A 205 9.13 9.70 13.36
N ALA A 206 8.94 8.54 14.02
CA ALA A 206 9.46 8.25 15.36
C ALA A 206 11.00 8.32 15.40
N HIS A 207 11.68 7.99 14.30
CA HIS A 207 13.11 8.17 14.13
C HIS A 207 13.52 9.58 13.67
N GLY A 208 12.60 10.54 13.65
CA GLY A 208 12.86 11.92 13.22
C GLY A 208 13.05 12.08 11.71
N ILE A 209 12.71 11.07 10.91
CA ILE A 209 12.84 11.10 9.46
C ILE A 209 11.54 11.64 8.86
N THR A 210 11.61 12.86 8.34
CA THR A 210 10.51 13.50 7.63
C THR A 210 10.60 13.25 6.12
N ARG A 211 9.47 13.38 5.41
CA ARG A 211 9.46 13.35 3.95
C ARG A 211 10.44 14.35 3.32
N ALA A 212 10.50 15.56 3.86
CA ALA A 212 11.41 16.61 3.38
C ALA A 212 12.88 16.20 3.52
N ALA A 213 13.27 15.67 4.68
CA ALA A 213 14.62 15.19 4.93
C ALA A 213 14.99 14.02 4.02
N ALA A 214 14.07 13.05 3.86
CA ALA A 214 14.27 11.92 2.98
C ALA A 214 14.43 12.36 1.51
N THR A 215 13.60 13.27 1.03
CA THR A 215 13.69 13.82 -0.34
C THR A 215 15.01 14.56 -0.57
N ALA A 216 15.44 15.38 0.37
CA ALA A 216 16.70 16.12 0.30
C ALA A 216 17.90 15.16 0.21
N GLU A 217 17.92 14.12 1.05
CA GLU A 217 19.00 13.13 1.07
C GLU A 217 19.00 12.23 -0.17
N VAL A 218 17.80 11.87 -0.71
CA VAL A 218 17.68 11.18 -2.01
C VAL A 218 18.35 12.02 -3.09
N ASN A 219 18.00 13.30 -3.22
CA ASN A 219 18.58 14.21 -4.22
C ASN A 219 20.09 14.36 -4.06
N THR A 220 20.58 14.47 -2.83
CA THR A 220 22.01 14.58 -2.52
C THR A 220 22.76 13.31 -2.96
N THR A 221 22.21 12.15 -2.64
CA THR A 221 22.84 10.86 -2.97
C THR A 221 22.81 10.59 -4.48
N LEU A 222 21.75 10.98 -5.19
CA LEU A 222 21.68 10.89 -6.66
C LEU A 222 22.74 11.79 -7.34
N LYS A 223 22.90 13.03 -6.90
CA LYS A 223 23.93 13.94 -7.41
C LYS A 223 25.36 13.41 -7.24
N ARG A 224 25.63 12.71 -6.13
CA ARG A 224 26.93 12.07 -5.88
C ARG A 224 27.21 10.87 -6.81
N ARG A 225 26.17 10.21 -7.35
CA ARG A 225 26.29 9.08 -8.26
C ARG A 225 26.45 9.48 -9.73
N GLY A 226 26.00 10.66 -10.09
CA GLY A 226 26.13 11.20 -11.46
C GLY A 226 27.45 11.92 -11.74
N ARG A 227 28.33 11.99 -10.74
CA ARG A 227 29.70 12.45 -10.84
C ARG A 227 30.65 11.26 -10.85
#